data_cb140b2e3afb32c1cbd97cd2a6fcbdd1
#
_entry.id   cb140b2e3afb32c1cbd97cd2a6fcbdd1
#
_cell.length_a   1.000
_cell.length_b   1.000
_cell.length_c   1.000
_cell.angle_alpha   90.00
_cell.angle_beta   90.00
_cell.angle_gamma   90.00
#
_symmetry.space_group_name_H-M   'P 1'
#
loop_
_entity.id
_entity.type
_entity.pdbx_description
1 polymer ?
#
loop_
_entity_poly.entity_id
_entity_poly.type
_entity_poly.pdbx_seq_one_letter_code
_entity_poly.pdbx_strand_id
1 'polypeptide(L)'
;MQFSIKKLLPHALILLGFVIISLAYFSPVLQGKQLFQNDIKQYIGMSKQQKDFTAATGEETYWTNGAFAGMPTYQLGAKYPHNYIKKLDLALRFLPRPADYLFLYLLSFYILLIVLKVDFKLAALGALA
;
A
#
# COMPACT_ATOMS: atom_id res chain seq x y z
N MET A 1 19.06 28.03 -1.06
CA MET A 1 17.61 27.97 -0.78
C MET A 1 17.43 27.90 0.73
N GLN A 2 16.92 28.94 1.37
CA GLN A 2 16.58 28.88 2.79
C GLN A 2 15.22 28.15 2.91
N PHE A 3 15.23 26.93 3.42
CA PHE A 3 14.01 26.20 3.78
C PHE A 3 13.34 26.90 4.96
N SER A 4 12.24 27.59 4.71
CA SER A 4 11.46 28.22 5.77
C SER A 4 10.46 27.23 6.35
N ILE A 5 10.66 26.81 7.60
CA ILE A 5 9.75 25.92 8.37
C ILE A 5 8.30 26.44 8.32
N LYS A 6 8.12 27.77 8.33
CA LYS A 6 6.79 28.40 8.23
C LYS A 6 6.04 28.05 6.94
N LYS A 7 6.76 27.79 5.83
CA LYS A 7 6.14 27.36 4.56
C LYS A 7 5.81 25.88 4.52
N LEU A 8 6.53 25.05 5.26
CA LEU A 8 6.31 23.60 5.32
C LEU A 8 5.19 23.19 6.29
N LEU A 9 4.99 23.98 7.34
CA LEU A 9 4.01 23.68 8.40
C LEU A 9 2.59 23.42 7.86
N PRO A 10 2.00 24.25 6.97
CA PRO A 10 0.67 24.00 6.47
C PRO A 10 0.57 22.69 5.66
N HIS A 11 1.60 22.35 4.88
CA HIS A 11 1.63 21.07 4.16
C HIS A 11 1.72 19.88 5.12
N ALA A 12 2.55 19.99 6.16
CA ALA A 12 2.65 18.94 7.19
C ALA A 12 1.30 18.71 7.93
N LEU A 13 0.56 19.78 8.24
CA LEU A 13 -0.77 19.68 8.85
C LEU A 13 -1.79 19.02 7.92
N ILE A 14 -1.74 19.29 6.61
CA ILE A 14 -2.59 18.64 5.62
C ILE A 14 -2.27 17.13 5.55
N LEU A 15 -0.99 16.78 5.50
CA LEU A 15 -0.58 15.35 5.48
C LEU A 15 -1.02 14.62 6.76
N LEU A 16 -0.89 15.26 7.91
CA LEU A 16 -1.42 14.73 9.16
C LEU A 16 -2.93 14.53 9.09
N GLY A 17 -3.66 15.50 8.52
CA GLY A 17 -5.10 15.39 8.25
C GLY A 17 -5.43 14.18 7.38
N PHE A 18 -4.66 13.93 6.30
CA PHE A 18 -4.87 12.76 5.44
C PHE A 18 -4.63 11.44 6.17
N VAL A 19 -3.64 11.38 7.07
CA VAL A 19 -3.42 10.20 7.94
C VAL A 19 -4.63 9.98 8.82
N ILE A 20 -5.13 11.01 9.49
CA ILE A 20 -6.29 10.93 10.38
C ILE A 20 -7.54 10.48 9.61
N ILE A 21 -7.80 11.05 8.44
CA ILE A 21 -8.94 10.70 7.59
C ILE A 21 -8.84 9.23 7.15
N SER A 22 -7.67 8.80 6.71
CA SER A 22 -7.44 7.42 6.26
C SER A 22 -7.67 6.41 7.38
N LEU A 23 -7.19 6.70 8.59
CA LEU A 23 -7.39 5.85 9.76
C LEU A 23 -8.84 5.89 10.27
N ALA A 24 -9.49 7.04 10.22
CA ALA A 24 -10.90 7.18 10.61
C ALA A 24 -11.82 6.42 9.66
N TYR A 25 -11.58 6.52 8.34
CA TYR A 25 -12.36 5.81 7.32
C TYR A 25 -12.23 4.29 7.47
N PHE A 26 -11.02 3.81 7.71
CA PHE A 26 -10.74 2.39 7.94
C PHE A 26 -10.61 2.05 9.44
N SER A 27 -11.34 2.74 10.31
CA SER A 27 -11.30 2.52 11.77
C SER A 27 -11.47 1.06 12.22
N PRO A 28 -12.25 0.17 11.54
CA PRO A 28 -12.31 -1.23 11.93
C PRO A 28 -10.97 -1.96 11.87
N VAL A 29 -10.04 -1.52 11.02
CA VAL A 29 -8.69 -2.11 10.92
C VAL A 29 -7.87 -1.86 12.19
N LEU A 30 -8.08 -0.71 12.85
CA LEU A 30 -7.45 -0.40 14.14
C LEU A 30 -7.94 -1.32 15.27
N GLN A 31 -9.11 -1.95 15.09
CA GLN A 31 -9.67 -2.97 15.99
C GLN A 31 -9.21 -4.39 15.63
N GLY A 32 -8.24 -4.56 14.73
CA GLY A 32 -7.75 -5.85 14.27
C GLY A 32 -8.68 -6.55 13.26
N LYS A 33 -9.75 -5.89 12.79
CA LYS A 33 -10.63 -6.45 11.76
C LYS A 33 -9.96 -6.38 10.40
N GLN A 34 -10.14 -7.42 9.60
CA GLN A 34 -9.63 -7.48 8.23
C GLN A 34 -10.79 -7.33 7.25
N LEU A 35 -10.53 -6.63 6.14
CA LEU A 35 -11.48 -6.56 5.05
C LEU A 35 -11.60 -7.94 4.39
N PHE A 36 -12.81 -8.51 4.40
CA PHE A 36 -13.06 -9.77 3.72
C PHE A 36 -13.17 -9.51 2.21
N GLN A 37 -12.28 -10.13 1.44
CA GLN A 37 -12.29 -10.10 -0.02
C GLN A 37 -12.11 -11.54 -0.55
N ASN A 38 -12.96 -11.94 -1.48
CA ASN A 38 -12.90 -13.26 -2.08
C ASN A 38 -11.56 -13.52 -2.78
N ASP A 39 -11.01 -12.51 -3.44
CA ASP A 39 -9.71 -12.59 -4.12
C ASP A 39 -8.56 -12.89 -3.16
N ILE A 40 -8.58 -12.28 -1.99
CA ILE A 40 -7.57 -12.56 -0.94
C ILE A 40 -7.68 -14.00 -0.47
N LYS A 41 -8.91 -14.51 -0.29
CA LYS A 41 -9.14 -15.89 0.12
C LYS A 41 -8.66 -16.88 -0.93
N GLN A 42 -8.96 -16.62 -2.20
CA GLN A 42 -8.47 -17.45 -3.31
C GLN A 42 -6.95 -17.40 -3.42
N TYR A 43 -6.35 -16.20 -3.32
CA TYR A 43 -4.90 -16.04 -3.29
C TYR A 43 -4.24 -16.85 -2.17
N ILE A 44 -4.80 -16.84 -0.95
CA ILE A 44 -4.28 -17.63 0.17
C ILE A 44 -4.28 -19.12 -0.16
N GLY A 45 -5.38 -19.63 -0.75
CA GLY A 45 -5.48 -21.03 -1.16
C GLY A 45 -4.47 -21.40 -2.25
N MET A 46 -4.41 -20.62 -3.32
CA MET A 46 -3.50 -20.90 -4.45
C MET A 46 -2.01 -20.75 -4.06
N SER A 47 -1.66 -19.81 -3.17
CA SER A 47 -0.29 -19.61 -2.73
C SER A 47 0.16 -20.55 -1.61
N LYS A 48 -0.73 -21.43 -1.12
CA LYS A 48 -0.43 -22.28 0.05
C LYS A 48 0.77 -23.20 -0.21
N GLN A 49 0.77 -23.93 -1.31
CA GLN A 49 1.84 -24.87 -1.66
C GLN A 49 3.22 -24.18 -1.71
N GLN A 50 3.29 -23.02 -2.35
CA GLN A 50 4.51 -22.21 -2.41
C GLN A 50 4.98 -21.79 -1.01
N LYS A 51 4.07 -21.31 -0.17
CA LYS A 51 4.38 -20.86 1.20
C LYS A 51 4.84 -22.02 2.09
N ASP A 52 4.18 -23.17 1.97
CA ASP A 52 4.55 -24.37 2.72
C ASP A 52 5.93 -24.87 2.31
N PHE A 53 6.24 -24.85 1.01
CA PHE A 53 7.58 -25.20 0.50
C PHE A 53 8.64 -24.25 1.03
N THR A 54 8.41 -22.95 0.93
CA THR A 54 9.36 -21.94 1.44
C THR A 54 9.56 -22.05 2.95
N ALA A 55 8.50 -22.36 3.71
CA ALA A 55 8.59 -22.54 5.14
C ALA A 55 9.40 -23.80 5.52
N ALA A 56 9.31 -24.87 4.71
CA ALA A 56 10.00 -26.12 4.97
C ALA A 56 11.48 -26.11 4.54
N THR A 57 11.81 -25.43 3.45
CA THR A 57 13.14 -25.48 2.82
C THR A 57 13.95 -24.20 2.98
N GLY A 58 13.32 -23.06 3.27
CA GLY A 58 13.93 -21.73 3.21
C GLY A 58 14.14 -21.21 1.78
N GLU A 59 13.80 -22.00 0.76
CA GLU A 59 13.99 -21.65 -0.65
C GLU A 59 12.68 -21.16 -1.27
N GLU A 60 12.77 -20.35 -2.32
CA GLU A 60 11.64 -19.90 -3.09
C GLU A 60 11.36 -20.87 -4.24
N THR A 61 10.10 -21.24 -4.47
CA THR A 61 9.71 -22.00 -5.66
C THR A 61 9.04 -21.07 -6.68
N TYR A 62 9.40 -21.24 -7.94
CA TYR A 62 8.86 -20.45 -9.05
C TYR A 62 7.79 -21.17 -9.87
N TRP A 63 7.38 -22.35 -9.40
CA TRP A 63 6.29 -23.14 -9.96
C TRP A 63 5.43 -23.77 -8.86
N THR A 64 4.13 -23.89 -9.08
CA THR A 64 3.19 -24.59 -8.20
C THR A 64 2.27 -25.49 -9.02
N ASN A 65 1.97 -26.66 -8.49
CA ASN A 65 0.94 -27.57 -9.04
C ASN A 65 -0.41 -27.38 -8.32
N GLY A 66 -0.49 -26.58 -7.28
CA GLY A 66 -1.67 -26.36 -6.45
C GLY A 66 -2.78 -25.54 -7.08
N ALA A 67 -2.56 -24.98 -8.28
CA ALA A 67 -3.55 -24.18 -8.99
C ALA A 67 -3.45 -24.41 -10.51
N PHE A 68 -4.60 -24.48 -11.20
CA PHE A 68 -4.72 -24.55 -12.66
C PHE A 68 -3.90 -25.67 -13.32
N ALA A 69 -3.75 -26.83 -12.66
CA ALA A 69 -2.90 -27.94 -13.08
C ALA A 69 -1.41 -27.60 -13.27
N GLY A 70 -0.97 -26.49 -12.69
CA GLY A 70 0.39 -26.00 -12.71
C GLY A 70 0.52 -24.59 -13.30
N MET A 71 1.19 -23.70 -12.54
CA MET A 71 1.40 -22.32 -12.98
C MET A 71 2.67 -21.73 -12.36
N PRO A 72 3.27 -20.69 -12.99
CA PRO A 72 4.36 -19.92 -12.39
C PRO A 72 3.89 -19.15 -11.14
N THR A 73 4.70 -19.13 -10.10
CA THR A 73 4.36 -18.49 -8.81
C THR A 73 4.56 -16.98 -8.78
N TYR A 74 5.05 -16.35 -9.85
CA TYR A 74 5.22 -14.89 -9.89
C TYR A 74 3.88 -14.16 -9.69
N GLN A 75 2.77 -14.72 -10.12
CA GLN A 75 1.42 -14.20 -9.90
C GLN A 75 0.92 -14.45 -8.46
N LEU A 76 1.53 -15.39 -7.75
CA LEU A 76 1.19 -15.77 -6.38
C LEU A 76 2.11 -15.15 -5.33
N GLY A 77 2.92 -14.18 -5.73
CA GLY A 77 3.75 -13.41 -4.81
C GLY A 77 5.12 -14.00 -4.49
N ALA A 78 5.67 -14.87 -5.38
CA ALA A 78 7.05 -15.33 -5.28
C ALA A 78 8.02 -14.15 -5.09
N LYS A 79 9.04 -14.37 -4.28
CA LYS A 79 10.03 -13.32 -3.96
C LYS A 79 11.13 -13.32 -5.01
N TYR A 80 11.33 -12.16 -5.62
CA TYR A 80 12.41 -11.93 -6.56
C TYR A 80 13.39 -10.91 -5.99
N PRO A 81 14.71 -11.18 -5.97
CA PRO A 81 15.71 -10.29 -5.38
C PRO A 81 15.70 -8.87 -5.96
N HIS A 82 15.39 -8.75 -7.26
CA HIS A 82 15.40 -7.49 -8.00
C HIS A 82 14.01 -6.88 -8.21
N ASN A 83 12.98 -7.30 -7.44
CA ASN A 83 11.66 -6.67 -7.49
C ASN A 83 11.67 -5.35 -6.72
N TYR A 84 12.18 -4.29 -7.37
CA TYR A 84 12.27 -2.95 -6.76
C TYR A 84 10.92 -2.32 -6.51
N ILE A 85 9.90 -2.61 -7.35
CA ILE A 85 8.53 -2.13 -7.15
C ILE A 85 7.96 -2.70 -5.86
N LYS A 86 8.20 -3.98 -5.60
CA LYS A 86 7.78 -4.61 -4.33
C LYS A 86 8.50 -4.03 -3.12
N LYS A 87 9.79 -3.73 -3.26
CA LYS A 87 10.56 -3.07 -2.19
C LYS A 87 10.02 -1.67 -1.90
N LEU A 88 9.67 -0.91 -2.94
CA LEU A 88 9.04 0.40 -2.79
C LEU A 88 7.66 0.29 -2.12
N ASP A 89 6.81 -0.65 -2.56
CA ASP A 89 5.51 -0.93 -1.94
C ASP A 89 5.66 -1.23 -0.45
N LEU A 90 6.66 -2.03 -0.07
CA LEU A 90 6.94 -2.33 1.34
C LEU A 90 7.41 -1.12 2.14
N ALA A 91 8.26 -0.28 1.55
CA ALA A 91 8.77 0.94 2.19
C ALA A 91 7.66 1.99 2.43
N LEU A 92 6.64 2.02 1.57
CA LEU A 92 5.49 2.93 1.68
C LEU A 92 4.40 2.43 2.63
N ARG A 93 4.54 1.21 3.20
CA ARG A 93 3.58 0.62 4.14
C ARG A 93 3.85 1.07 5.58
N PHE A 94 3.51 2.29 5.91
CA PHE A 94 3.65 2.81 7.27
C PHE A 94 2.32 2.91 8.03
N LEU A 95 1.18 2.69 7.35
CA LEU A 95 -0.14 2.57 7.96
C LEU A 95 -0.69 1.15 7.76
N PRO A 96 -1.63 0.69 8.62
CA PRO A 96 -2.28 -0.60 8.43
C PRO A 96 -3.13 -0.60 7.15
N ARG A 97 -3.09 -1.71 6.39
CA ARG A 97 -3.92 -1.86 5.18
C ARG A 97 -5.40 -1.99 5.53
N PRO A 98 -6.28 -1.35 4.76
CA PRO A 98 -6.07 -0.59 3.52
C PRO A 98 -5.89 0.93 3.71
N ALA A 99 -5.74 1.43 4.95
CA ALA A 99 -5.59 2.87 5.22
C ALA A 99 -4.35 3.47 4.56
N ASP A 100 -3.26 2.69 4.40
CA ASP A 100 -2.05 3.08 3.68
C ASP A 100 -2.36 3.45 2.21
N TYR A 101 -3.19 2.69 1.53
CA TYR A 101 -3.58 2.98 0.14
C TYR A 101 -4.37 4.27 0.02
N LEU A 102 -5.34 4.49 0.91
CA LEU A 102 -6.12 5.74 0.89
C LEU A 102 -5.21 6.93 1.14
N PHE A 103 -4.32 6.85 2.13
CA PHE A 103 -3.35 7.93 2.39
C PHE A 103 -2.47 8.20 1.17
N LEU A 104 -1.91 7.17 0.53
CA LEU A 104 -1.07 7.35 -0.66
C LEU A 104 -1.85 7.93 -1.84
N TYR A 105 -3.14 7.59 -1.95
CA TYR A 105 -4.03 8.17 -2.97
C TYR A 105 -4.21 9.67 -2.75
N LEU A 106 -4.59 10.07 -1.53
CA LEU A 106 -4.75 11.48 -1.16
C LEU A 106 -3.44 12.26 -1.33
N LEU A 107 -2.32 11.69 -0.88
CA LEU A 107 -1.00 12.29 -0.98
C LEU A 107 -0.58 12.51 -2.42
N SER A 108 -0.70 11.50 -3.28
CA SER A 108 -0.26 11.59 -4.68
C SER A 108 -1.09 12.61 -5.46
N PHE A 109 -2.40 12.66 -5.23
CA PHE A 109 -3.24 13.66 -5.88
C PHE A 109 -2.97 15.08 -5.36
N TYR A 110 -2.75 15.22 -4.05
CA TYR A 110 -2.31 16.49 -3.45
C TYR A 110 -1.00 16.98 -4.06
N ILE A 111 0.01 16.12 -4.17
CA ILE A 111 1.30 16.46 -4.79
C ILE A 111 1.10 16.89 -6.24
N LEU A 112 0.28 16.16 -7.01
CA LEU A 112 -0.04 16.51 -8.39
C LEU A 112 -0.60 17.94 -8.48
N LEU A 113 -1.58 18.28 -7.66
CA LEU A 113 -2.18 19.61 -7.65
C LEU A 113 -1.19 20.71 -7.25
N ILE A 114 -0.30 20.45 -6.28
CA ILE A 114 0.77 21.37 -5.90
C ILE A 114 1.75 21.60 -7.06
N VAL A 115 2.14 20.52 -7.79
CA VAL A 115 3.01 20.64 -8.97
C VAL A 115 2.34 21.44 -10.07
N LEU A 116 1.02 21.32 -10.23
CA LEU A 116 0.21 22.16 -11.14
C LEU A 116 -0.01 23.58 -10.63
N LYS A 117 0.67 23.98 -9.53
CA LYS A 117 0.61 25.33 -8.92
C LYS A 117 -0.79 25.71 -8.41
N VAL A 118 -1.63 24.75 -8.07
CA VAL A 118 -2.89 24.98 -7.36
C VAL A 118 -2.59 25.41 -5.92
N ASP A 119 -3.36 26.36 -5.38
CA ASP A 119 -3.23 26.76 -3.98
C ASP A 119 -3.35 25.55 -3.04
N PHE A 120 -2.53 25.49 -2.00
CA PHE A 120 -2.42 24.32 -1.14
C PHE A 120 -3.73 23.95 -0.43
N LYS A 121 -4.61 24.93 -0.13
CA LYS A 121 -5.92 24.65 0.47
C LYS A 121 -6.87 24.02 -0.53
N LEU A 122 -6.89 24.56 -1.76
CA LEU A 122 -7.68 23.98 -2.85
C LEU A 122 -7.14 22.61 -3.25
N ALA A 123 -5.83 22.43 -3.25
CA ALA A 123 -5.20 21.14 -3.50
C ALA A 123 -5.58 20.10 -2.43
N ALA A 124 -5.66 20.49 -1.16
CA ALA A 124 -6.12 19.61 -0.09
C ALA A 124 -7.60 19.24 -0.26
N LEU A 125 -8.47 20.19 -0.58
CA LEU A 125 -9.88 19.92 -0.86
C LEU A 125 -10.05 19.03 -2.10
N GLY A 126 -9.32 19.31 -3.18
CA GLY A 126 -9.36 18.50 -4.39
C GLY A 126 -8.87 17.06 -4.19
N ALA A 127 -7.93 16.84 -3.26
CA ALA A 127 -7.49 15.49 -2.92
C ALA A 127 -8.53 14.70 -2.13
N LEU A 128 -9.47 15.37 -1.45
CA LEU A 128 -10.53 14.75 -0.65
C LEU A 128 -11.83 14.52 -1.45
N ALA A 129 -11.98 15.17 -2.60
CA ALA A 129 -13.16 15.07 -3.46
C ALA A 129 -13.15 13.82 -4.34
#